data_4d2935cc9def063c88f7fd385e4495ec
#
_entry.id   4d2935cc9def063c88f7fd385e4495ec
#
_cell.length_a   1.000
_cell.length_b   1.000
_cell.length_c   1.000
_cell.angle_alpha   90.00
_cell.angle_beta   90.00
_cell.angle_gamma   90.00
#
_symmetry.space_group_name_H-M   'P 1'
#
loop_
_entity.id
_entity.type
_entity.pdbx_description
1 polymer ?
#
loop_
_entity_poly.entity_id
_entity_poly.type
_entity_poly.pdbx_seq_one_letter_code
_entity_poly.pdbx_strand_id
1 'polypeptide(L)'
;MLHACNYQWWDSRWPEVKDLPARKTTIFEDTARKYGIEYVPGQWFSGLSDSPLISYGHSAGYQLLNLAYHKEPARIVLLGYDMRFAADYDGKARKVGSQPRHFFGEYPPELQHWPSVKVRDGVHVELVDLYRSVAKQGLVEIINCTPGSAIDCFPSCDIESLS
;
A
#
# COMPACT_ATOMS: atom_id res chain seq x y z
N MET A 1 7.79 1.10 -11.47
CA MET A 1 7.47 -0.24 -10.91
C MET A 1 5.98 -0.30 -10.63
N LEU A 2 5.33 -1.43 -10.87
CA LEU A 2 3.93 -1.71 -10.52
C LEU A 2 3.94 -2.86 -9.50
N HIS A 3 3.35 -2.64 -8.33
CA HIS A 3 3.31 -3.63 -7.26
C HIS A 3 1.89 -3.80 -6.74
N ALA A 4 1.44 -5.04 -6.59
CA ALA A 4 0.19 -5.36 -5.92
C ALA A 4 0.34 -6.64 -5.09
N CYS A 5 -0.14 -6.56 -3.84
CA CYS A 5 -0.07 -7.66 -2.91
C CYS A 5 -1.26 -8.63 -3.00
N ASN A 6 -2.31 -8.29 -3.74
CA ASN A 6 -3.50 -9.11 -3.84
C ASN A 6 -3.53 -9.86 -5.19
N TYR A 7 -3.65 -11.19 -5.15
CA TYR A 7 -3.81 -11.98 -6.37
C TYR A 7 -5.07 -11.58 -7.15
N GLN A 8 -6.16 -11.22 -6.44
CA GLN A 8 -7.41 -10.74 -7.04
C GLN A 8 -7.19 -9.50 -7.91
N TRP A 9 -6.29 -8.60 -7.49
CA TRP A 9 -5.94 -7.43 -8.27
C TRP A 9 -5.32 -7.84 -9.60
N TRP A 10 -4.36 -8.77 -9.58
CA TRP A 10 -3.73 -9.29 -10.78
C TRP A 10 -4.72 -10.02 -11.68
N ASP A 11 -5.61 -10.86 -11.10
CA ASP A 11 -6.62 -11.60 -11.84
C ASP A 11 -7.61 -10.65 -12.55
N SER A 12 -8.00 -9.55 -11.91
CA SER A 12 -8.94 -8.59 -12.47
C SER A 12 -8.32 -7.58 -13.43
N ARG A 13 -7.06 -7.18 -13.22
CA ARG A 13 -6.42 -6.08 -13.95
C ARG A 13 -5.34 -6.52 -14.95
N TRP A 14 -5.03 -7.79 -15.01
CA TRP A 14 -3.99 -8.29 -15.89
C TRP A 14 -4.14 -7.86 -17.36
N PRO A 15 -5.34 -7.92 -17.97
CA PRO A 15 -5.53 -7.48 -19.35
C PRO A 15 -5.13 -6.04 -19.61
N GLU A 16 -5.28 -5.18 -18.60
CA GLU A 16 -5.02 -3.73 -18.68
C GLU A 16 -3.53 -3.41 -18.47
N VAL A 17 -2.82 -4.22 -17.68
CA VAL A 17 -1.47 -3.90 -17.22
C VAL A 17 -0.36 -4.76 -17.79
N LYS A 18 -0.69 -5.88 -18.44
CA LYS A 18 0.31 -6.84 -18.96
C LYS A 18 1.35 -6.20 -19.87
N ASP A 19 0.91 -5.29 -20.74
CA ASP A 19 1.73 -4.64 -21.75
C ASP A 19 2.37 -3.32 -21.29
N LEU A 20 2.11 -2.89 -20.05
CA LEU A 20 2.76 -1.71 -19.49
C LEU A 20 4.27 -1.95 -19.36
N PRO A 21 5.13 -1.00 -19.82
CA PRO A 21 6.59 -1.14 -19.74
C PRO A 21 7.12 -0.89 -18.34
N ALA A 22 6.49 -1.48 -17.32
CA ALA A 22 6.83 -1.36 -15.92
C ALA A 22 7.26 -2.71 -15.35
N ARG A 23 8.30 -2.71 -14.53
CA ARG A 23 8.63 -3.85 -13.68
C ARG A 23 7.42 -4.16 -12.81
N LYS A 24 6.93 -5.40 -12.87
CA LYS A 24 5.74 -5.87 -12.16
C LYS A 24 6.14 -6.81 -11.04
N THR A 25 5.63 -6.60 -9.84
CA THR A 25 6.06 -7.34 -8.65
C THR A 25 4.89 -7.70 -7.75
N THR A 26 4.98 -8.84 -7.08
CA THR A 26 4.00 -9.32 -6.09
C THR A 26 4.69 -10.08 -4.95
N ILE A 27 4.00 -10.20 -3.82
CA ILE A 27 4.46 -11.02 -2.68
C ILE A 27 3.94 -12.47 -2.71
N PHE A 28 3.16 -12.84 -3.72
CA PHE A 28 2.63 -14.19 -3.86
C PHE A 28 3.37 -14.95 -4.97
N GLU A 29 4.08 -16.00 -4.60
CA GLU A 29 4.88 -16.80 -5.53
C GLU A 29 4.03 -17.42 -6.65
N ASP A 30 2.84 -17.96 -6.32
CA ASP A 30 1.94 -18.54 -7.32
C ASP A 30 1.43 -17.49 -8.31
N THR A 31 1.15 -16.28 -7.83
CA THR A 31 0.77 -15.16 -8.69
C THR A 31 1.94 -14.74 -9.59
N ALA A 32 3.13 -14.67 -9.04
CA ALA A 32 4.33 -14.37 -9.81
C ALA A 32 4.55 -15.38 -10.94
N ARG A 33 4.41 -16.67 -10.63
CA ARG A 33 4.53 -17.77 -11.61
C ARG A 33 3.43 -17.73 -12.66
N LYS A 34 2.17 -17.47 -12.24
CA LYS A 34 1.00 -17.42 -13.13
C LYS A 34 1.13 -16.32 -14.20
N TYR A 35 1.64 -15.15 -13.82
CA TYR A 35 1.69 -13.98 -14.70
C TYR A 35 3.08 -13.67 -15.26
N GLY A 36 4.11 -14.45 -14.91
CA GLY A 36 5.48 -14.19 -15.35
C GLY A 36 6.04 -12.88 -14.82
N ILE A 37 5.65 -12.50 -13.59
CA ILE A 37 6.09 -11.29 -12.90
C ILE A 37 7.03 -11.64 -11.75
N GLU A 38 7.69 -10.65 -11.18
CA GLU A 38 8.68 -10.87 -10.14
C GLU A 38 8.03 -11.17 -8.78
N TYR A 39 8.52 -12.20 -8.13
CA TYR A 39 8.23 -12.48 -6.72
C TYR A 39 9.15 -11.66 -5.83
N VAL A 40 8.58 -10.96 -4.86
CA VAL A 40 9.31 -10.23 -3.82
C VAL A 40 9.13 -10.95 -2.49
N PRO A 41 10.18 -11.60 -1.98
CA PRO A 41 10.09 -12.27 -0.69
C PRO A 41 9.97 -11.26 0.46
N GLY A 42 9.28 -11.65 1.50
CA GLY A 42 9.10 -10.82 2.68
C GLY A 42 8.61 -11.61 3.88
N GLN A 43 8.39 -10.91 4.95
CA GLN A 43 7.89 -11.49 6.20
C GLN A 43 7.06 -10.49 7.00
N TRP A 44 6.39 -10.97 8.01
CA TRP A 44 5.59 -10.15 8.90
C TRP A 44 6.47 -9.52 9.98
N PHE A 45 6.85 -8.27 9.79
CA PHE A 45 7.46 -7.43 10.79
C PHE A 45 7.00 -5.96 10.58
N SER A 46 7.28 -5.09 11.53
CA SER A 46 6.99 -3.66 11.43
C SER A 46 8.28 -2.88 11.17
N GLY A 47 8.15 -1.79 10.42
CA GLY A 47 9.28 -0.93 10.06
C GLY A 47 9.88 -1.26 8.70
N LEU A 48 10.97 -0.60 8.38
CA LEU A 48 11.83 -0.87 7.21
C LEU A 48 12.87 -1.92 7.58
N SER A 49 13.34 -2.67 6.61
CA SER A 49 14.33 -3.73 6.79
C SER A 49 15.51 -3.53 5.86
N ASP A 50 16.72 -3.69 6.39
CA ASP A 50 17.97 -3.75 5.59
C ASP A 50 18.20 -5.13 4.96
N SER A 51 17.38 -6.13 5.34
CA SER A 51 17.34 -7.43 4.70
C SER A 51 16.79 -7.33 3.27
N PRO A 52 17.15 -8.24 2.36
CA PRO A 52 16.49 -8.34 1.06
C PRO A 52 14.99 -8.67 1.17
N LEU A 53 14.51 -9.09 2.35
CA LEU A 53 13.10 -9.33 2.63
C LEU A 53 12.39 -8.01 2.94
N ILE A 54 11.22 -7.81 2.36
CA ILE A 54 10.38 -6.64 2.71
C ILE A 54 9.42 -6.94 3.85
N SER A 55 8.98 -5.90 4.55
CA SER A 55 7.85 -6.01 5.47
C SER A 55 6.53 -6.05 4.70
N TYR A 56 5.71 -7.06 4.95
CA TYR A 56 4.41 -7.21 4.26
C TYR A 56 3.40 -6.14 4.66
N GLY A 57 3.35 -5.75 5.91
CA GLY A 57 2.58 -4.59 6.43
C GLY A 57 1.13 -4.47 5.99
N HIS A 58 0.46 -5.57 5.65
CA HIS A 58 -0.95 -5.63 5.26
C HIS A 58 -1.39 -4.74 4.08
N SER A 59 -0.49 -4.05 3.39
CA SER A 59 -0.86 -3.22 2.24
C SER A 59 0.25 -3.11 1.18
N ALA A 60 -0.16 -3.01 -0.09
CA ALA A 60 0.77 -2.80 -1.19
C ALA A 60 1.55 -1.49 -1.04
N GLY A 61 0.92 -0.43 -0.51
CA GLY A 61 1.60 0.84 -0.25
C GLY A 61 2.74 0.70 0.77
N TYR A 62 2.53 -0.05 1.85
CA TYR A 62 3.58 -0.31 2.83
C TYR A 62 4.73 -1.14 2.24
N GLN A 63 4.41 -2.13 1.41
CA GLN A 63 5.41 -2.94 0.70
C GLN A 63 6.20 -2.09 -0.31
N LEU A 64 5.52 -1.18 -1.03
CA LEU A 64 6.19 -0.23 -1.92
C LEU A 64 7.15 0.71 -1.18
N LEU A 65 6.79 1.15 0.03
CA LEU A 65 7.68 1.94 0.87
C LEU A 65 8.97 1.18 1.21
N ASN A 66 8.86 -0.11 1.59
CA ASN A 66 10.02 -0.97 1.82
C ASN A 66 10.85 -1.16 0.54
N LEU A 67 10.21 -1.40 -0.61
CA LEU A 67 10.89 -1.53 -1.90
C LEU A 67 11.58 -0.23 -2.34
N ALA A 68 10.99 0.92 -2.03
CA ALA A 68 11.59 2.22 -2.27
C ALA A 68 12.84 2.43 -1.37
N TYR A 69 12.74 2.06 -0.10
CA TYR A 69 13.87 2.13 0.83
C TYR A 69 15.07 1.30 0.36
N HIS A 70 14.86 0.10 -0.18
CA HIS A 70 15.92 -0.74 -0.75
C HIS A 70 16.63 -0.14 -1.99
N LYS A 71 16.15 1.00 -2.50
CA LYS A 71 16.85 1.76 -3.56
C LYS A 71 17.79 2.83 -3.00
N GLU A 72 17.95 2.87 -1.68
CA GLU A 72 18.81 3.83 -0.98
C GLU A 72 18.53 5.29 -1.39
N PRO A 73 17.26 5.73 -1.41
CA PRO A 73 16.93 7.08 -1.82
C PRO A 73 17.35 8.08 -0.75
N ALA A 74 17.71 9.29 -1.16
CA ALA A 74 17.91 10.39 -0.22
C ALA A 74 16.59 10.79 0.48
N ARG A 75 15.45 10.62 -0.21
CA ARG A 75 14.12 10.99 0.27
C ARG A 75 13.04 10.11 -0.38
N ILE A 76 11.97 9.81 0.36
CA ILE A 76 10.75 9.15 -0.15
C ILE A 76 9.58 10.11 0.00
N VAL A 77 8.82 10.29 -1.08
CA VAL A 77 7.59 11.09 -1.08
C VAL A 77 6.38 10.18 -1.22
N LEU A 78 5.44 10.28 -0.28
CA LEU A 78 4.20 9.51 -0.29
C LEU A 78 3.09 10.32 -0.97
N LEU A 79 2.41 9.71 -1.94
CA LEU A 79 1.25 10.24 -2.65
C LEU A 79 0.15 9.20 -2.71
N GLY A 80 -1.10 9.57 -2.39
CA GLY A 80 -2.23 8.66 -2.37
C GLY A 80 -2.23 7.71 -1.15
N TYR A 81 -1.59 8.09 -0.06
CA TYR A 81 -1.53 7.34 1.20
C TYR A 81 -2.55 7.88 2.19
N ASP A 82 -3.83 7.81 1.86
CA ASP A 82 -4.92 8.40 2.66
C ASP A 82 -5.09 7.72 4.01
N MET A 83 -5.05 6.40 4.05
CA MET A 83 -5.36 5.54 5.21
C MET A 83 -6.69 5.92 5.87
N ARG A 84 -7.63 6.45 5.07
CA ARG A 84 -8.96 6.87 5.49
C ARG A 84 -10.04 6.16 4.69
N PHE A 85 -11.14 5.92 5.37
CA PHE A 85 -12.41 5.51 4.79
C PHE A 85 -13.46 6.59 5.07
N ALA A 86 -14.64 6.47 4.49
CA ALA A 86 -15.77 7.29 4.90
C ALA A 86 -16.05 7.08 6.41
N ALA A 87 -16.51 8.13 7.08
CA ALA A 87 -16.65 8.15 8.55
C ALA A 87 -17.62 7.08 9.10
N ASP A 88 -18.58 6.63 8.28
CA ASP A 88 -19.57 5.60 8.59
C ASP A 88 -19.10 4.16 8.33
N TYR A 89 -17.85 3.96 7.89
CA TYR A 89 -17.30 2.63 7.63
C TYR A 89 -16.87 1.93 8.91
N ASP A 90 -17.48 0.79 9.18
CA ASP A 90 -17.24 -0.03 10.39
C ASP A 90 -16.10 -1.06 10.26
N GLY A 91 -15.42 -1.09 9.11
CA GLY A 91 -14.36 -2.06 8.81
C GLY A 91 -14.86 -3.40 8.27
N LYS A 92 -16.16 -3.62 8.16
CA LYS A 92 -16.77 -4.92 7.78
C LYS A 92 -17.51 -4.87 6.46
N ALA A 93 -18.12 -3.72 6.14
CA ALA A 93 -18.93 -3.57 4.94
C ALA A 93 -18.08 -3.66 3.66
N ARG A 94 -18.67 -4.21 2.60
CA ARG A 94 -18.04 -4.26 1.27
C ARG A 94 -17.92 -2.88 0.63
N LYS A 95 -18.87 -2.00 0.93
CA LYS A 95 -18.91 -0.61 0.47
C LYS A 95 -18.91 0.32 1.66
N VAL A 96 -18.30 1.46 1.47
CA VAL A 96 -18.24 2.54 2.45
C VAL A 96 -19.26 3.57 2.04
N GLY A 97 -20.49 3.46 2.51
CA GLY A 97 -21.61 4.28 2.03
C GLY A 97 -21.81 4.10 0.52
N SER A 98 -21.84 5.19 -0.22
CA SER A 98 -21.91 5.20 -1.72
C SER A 98 -20.53 5.12 -2.38
N GLN A 99 -19.45 5.14 -1.62
CA GLN A 99 -18.08 5.18 -2.15
C GLN A 99 -17.51 3.78 -2.37
N PRO A 100 -16.77 3.53 -3.47
CA PRO A 100 -16.04 2.29 -3.64
C PRO A 100 -14.91 2.20 -2.61
N ARG A 101 -14.55 0.97 -2.23
CA ARG A 101 -13.50 0.70 -1.23
C ARG A 101 -12.09 1.06 -1.73
N HIS A 102 -11.89 1.06 -3.04
CA HIS A 102 -10.62 1.36 -3.69
C HIS A 102 -10.79 2.48 -4.72
N PHE A 103 -9.74 3.23 -4.96
CA PHE A 103 -9.73 4.28 -5.98
C PHE A 103 -10.07 3.78 -7.39
N PHE A 104 -9.81 2.49 -7.67
CA PHE A 104 -10.13 1.84 -8.94
C PHE A 104 -11.54 1.20 -8.98
N GLY A 105 -12.35 1.38 -7.94
CA GLY A 105 -13.68 0.79 -7.82
C GLY A 105 -13.71 -0.53 -7.04
N GLU A 106 -14.63 -1.42 -7.41
CA GLU A 106 -14.81 -2.72 -6.76
C GLU A 106 -14.17 -3.84 -7.58
N TYR A 107 -13.73 -4.90 -6.91
CA TYR A 107 -13.40 -6.15 -7.59
C TYR A 107 -14.67 -6.85 -8.10
N PRO A 108 -14.56 -7.69 -9.15
CA PRO A 108 -15.62 -8.59 -9.54
C PRO A 108 -16.12 -9.39 -8.34
N PRO A 109 -17.45 -9.69 -8.25
CA PRO A 109 -18.03 -10.35 -7.07
C PRO A 109 -17.34 -11.64 -6.65
N GLU A 110 -16.87 -12.43 -7.61
CA GLU A 110 -16.16 -13.70 -7.40
C GLU A 110 -14.76 -13.52 -6.78
N LEU A 111 -14.17 -12.33 -6.91
CA LEU A 111 -12.86 -12.00 -6.34
C LEU A 111 -12.96 -11.18 -5.04
N GLN A 112 -14.18 -10.86 -4.61
CA GLN A 112 -14.42 -10.10 -3.39
C GLN A 112 -14.23 -10.99 -2.16
N HIS A 113 -13.00 -11.07 -1.68
CA HIS A 113 -12.68 -11.67 -0.38
C HIS A 113 -11.96 -10.64 0.48
N TRP A 114 -12.68 -10.09 1.45
CA TRP A 114 -12.16 -9.00 2.28
C TRP A 114 -12.03 -9.44 3.73
N PRO A 115 -10.83 -9.47 4.28
CA PRO A 115 -10.67 -9.53 5.71
C PRO A 115 -11.24 -8.26 6.35
N SER A 116 -11.78 -8.39 7.54
CA SER A 116 -12.13 -7.23 8.37
C SER A 116 -10.88 -6.40 8.64
N VAL A 117 -11.01 -5.08 8.58
CA VAL A 117 -9.94 -4.14 8.94
C VAL A 117 -10.35 -3.37 10.19
N LYS A 118 -9.38 -3.00 11.00
CA LYS A 118 -9.62 -2.22 12.21
C LYS A 118 -9.69 -0.74 11.85
N VAL A 119 -10.91 -0.20 11.90
CA VAL A 119 -11.20 1.20 11.61
C VAL A 119 -11.68 1.90 12.87
N ARG A 120 -11.19 3.10 13.12
CA ARG A 120 -11.65 4.02 14.16
C ARG A 120 -11.75 5.42 13.53
N ASP A 121 -12.92 6.03 13.61
CA ASP A 121 -13.19 7.37 13.07
C ASP A 121 -12.77 7.50 11.59
N GLY A 122 -13.08 6.46 10.79
CA GLY A 122 -12.70 6.38 9.39
C GLY A 122 -11.20 6.11 9.12
N VAL A 123 -10.36 5.91 10.14
CA VAL A 123 -8.93 5.68 10.00
C VAL A 123 -8.60 4.19 10.08
N HIS A 124 -7.78 3.70 9.17
CA HIS A 124 -7.21 2.35 9.22
C HIS A 124 -6.07 2.29 10.23
N VAL A 125 -6.43 2.05 11.51
CA VAL A 125 -5.52 2.22 12.66
C VAL A 125 -4.26 1.36 12.55
N GLU A 126 -4.41 0.09 12.19
CA GLU A 126 -3.26 -0.84 12.11
C GLU A 126 -2.23 -0.43 11.06
N LEU A 127 -2.69 0.10 9.90
CA LEU A 127 -1.77 0.61 8.89
C LEU A 127 -1.06 1.88 9.36
N VAL A 128 -1.78 2.81 9.99
CA VAL A 128 -1.16 4.03 10.54
C VAL A 128 -0.09 3.68 11.57
N ASP A 129 -0.33 2.71 12.45
CA ASP A 129 0.65 2.26 13.44
C ASP A 129 1.90 1.63 12.80
N LEU A 130 1.77 0.95 11.66
CA LEU A 130 2.92 0.46 10.90
C LEU A 130 3.79 1.62 10.37
N TYR A 131 3.17 2.68 9.82
CA TYR A 131 3.92 3.87 9.38
C TYR A 131 4.59 4.60 10.55
N ARG A 132 3.96 4.65 11.72
CA ARG A 132 4.59 5.18 12.94
C ARG A 132 5.83 4.37 13.35
N SER A 133 5.83 3.06 13.12
CA SER A 133 7.00 2.22 13.36
C SER A 133 8.16 2.58 12.41
N VAL A 134 7.86 2.88 11.15
CA VAL A 134 8.85 3.39 10.18
C VAL A 134 9.40 4.75 10.61
N ALA A 135 8.53 5.68 11.00
CA ALA A 135 8.96 7.00 11.44
C ALA A 135 9.92 6.94 12.65
N LYS A 136 9.66 6.04 13.60
CA LYS A 136 10.54 5.85 14.78
C LYS A 136 11.94 5.34 14.43
N GLN A 137 12.10 4.64 13.31
CA GLN A 137 13.41 4.16 12.87
C GLN A 137 14.31 5.30 12.36
N GLY A 138 13.75 6.32 11.73
CA GLY A 138 14.49 7.47 11.22
C GLY A 138 15.56 7.14 10.17
N LEU A 139 15.40 6.04 9.43
CA LEU A 139 16.42 5.52 8.49
C LEU A 139 16.50 6.29 7.18
N VAL A 140 15.43 6.97 6.78
CA VAL A 140 15.35 7.74 5.54
C VAL A 140 14.37 8.90 5.73
N GLU A 141 14.61 10.01 5.06
CA GLU A 141 13.65 11.12 5.04
C GLU A 141 12.38 10.69 4.29
N ILE A 142 11.22 10.81 4.94
CA ILE A 142 9.90 10.53 4.33
C ILE A 142 9.04 11.77 4.48
N ILE A 143 8.43 12.20 3.38
CA ILE A 143 7.49 13.32 3.35
C ILE A 143 6.15 12.81 2.83
N ASN A 144 5.06 13.14 3.52
CA ASN A 144 3.72 12.77 3.10
C ASN A 144 3.03 13.95 2.39
N CYS A 145 2.94 13.89 1.06
CA CYS A 145 2.26 14.88 0.24
C CYS A 145 0.83 14.46 -0.12
N THR A 146 0.21 13.56 0.65
CA THR A 146 -1.17 13.15 0.46
C THR A 146 -2.10 14.09 1.21
N PRO A 147 -2.93 14.89 0.54
CA PRO A 147 -3.87 15.78 1.22
C PRO A 147 -4.85 15.01 2.13
N GLY A 148 -5.01 15.45 3.37
CA GLY A 148 -5.94 14.84 4.32
C GLY A 148 -5.59 13.43 4.79
N SER A 149 -4.37 12.97 4.58
CA SER A 149 -3.89 11.67 5.05
C SER A 149 -4.07 11.49 6.57
N ALA A 150 -4.36 10.25 6.97
CA ALA A 150 -4.35 9.87 8.39
C ALA A 150 -2.94 9.52 8.90
N ILE A 151 -1.94 9.44 8.01
CA ILE A 151 -0.55 9.22 8.40
C ILE A 151 0.03 10.56 8.88
N ASP A 152 0.08 10.73 10.18
CA ASP A 152 0.48 11.96 10.88
C ASP A 152 1.93 11.95 11.39
N CYS A 153 2.64 10.85 11.18
CA CYS A 153 3.98 10.62 11.74
C CYS A 153 5.13 11.10 10.83
N PHE A 154 4.86 11.54 9.62
CA PHE A 154 5.82 12.15 8.71
C PHE A 154 5.49 13.62 8.48
N PRO A 155 6.51 14.46 8.21
CA PRO A 155 6.27 15.82 7.73
C PRO A 155 5.34 15.81 6.51
N SER A 156 4.41 16.75 6.46
CA SER A 156 3.52 16.94 5.31
C SER A 156 3.83 18.24 4.58
N CYS A 157 3.72 18.22 3.26
CA CYS A 157 3.79 19.41 2.45
C CYS A 157 2.96 19.25 1.17
N ASP A 158 2.70 20.37 0.51
CA ASP A 158 2.18 20.32 -0.85
C ASP A 158 3.28 19.80 -1.79
N ILE A 159 2.90 18.91 -2.71
CA ILE A 159 3.87 18.36 -3.67
C ILE A 159 4.51 19.44 -4.54
N GLU A 160 3.78 20.52 -4.83
CA GLU A 160 4.28 21.65 -5.61
C GLU A 160 5.38 22.43 -4.87
N SER A 161 5.49 22.29 -3.55
CA SER A 161 6.54 22.89 -2.73
C SER A 161 7.84 22.09 -2.67
N LEU A 162 7.85 20.87 -3.22
CA LEU A 162 9.05 20.04 -3.32
C LEU A 162 9.90 20.46 -4.54
N SER A 163 10.60 21.57 -4.42
CA SER A 163 11.58 22.02 -5.43
C SER A 163 12.99 21.66 -5.01
#